data_dcd99bd4b79c2ca8cb4c2c7cf9b6d7fd
#
_entry.id   dcd99bd4b79c2ca8cb4c2c7cf9b6d7fd
#
_cell.length_a   1.000
_cell.length_b   1.000
_cell.length_c   1.000
_cell.angle_alpha   90.00
_cell.angle_beta   90.00
_cell.angle_gamma   90.00
#
_symmetry.space_group_name_H-M   'P 1'
#
loop_
_entity.id
_entity.type
_entity.pdbx_description
1 polymer ?
#
loop_
_entity_poly.entity_id
_entity_poly.type
_entity_poly.pdbx_seq_one_letter_code
_entity_poly.pdbx_strand_id
1 'polypeptide(L)'
;FRRVLFRSTKAFVERNEKAKQCTACGFIYYFNPSSAVACFIRNSRGELLLVRRAKEPAKGTLDLPGGFVDMHESAEEAAQREVKEETGLDITGCRYLFSIPNLYPYCGFEVHTVDMFFECLTESFDRAKAEDDAAEIIILPTNQLNPDDFGLQSIKKAVDRYIK
;
A
#
# COMPACT_ATOMS: atom_id res chain seq x y z
N PHE A 1 12.22 -6.08 -21.21
CA PHE A 1 10.85 -5.61 -21.02
C PHE A 1 10.74 -4.07 -21.13
N ARG A 2 11.58 -3.30 -20.46
CA ARG A 2 11.64 -1.82 -20.55
C ARG A 2 11.85 -1.29 -21.98
N ARG A 3 12.62 -1.99 -22.84
CA ARG A 3 12.88 -1.58 -24.22
C ARG A 3 11.67 -1.71 -25.15
N VAL A 4 10.75 -2.62 -24.88
CA VAL A 4 9.56 -2.85 -25.73
C VAL A 4 8.46 -1.82 -25.42
N LEU A 5 8.23 -1.48 -24.15
CA LEU A 5 7.19 -0.52 -23.75
C LEU A 5 7.48 0.92 -24.21
N PHE A 6 8.74 1.37 -24.18
CA PHE A 6 9.09 2.76 -24.49
C PHE A 6 9.35 3.07 -25.98
N ARG A 7 9.67 2.07 -26.81
CA ARG A 7 9.89 2.29 -28.25
C ARG A 7 8.61 2.35 -29.09
N SER A 8 7.50 1.89 -28.58
CA SER A 8 6.28 1.70 -29.39
C SER A 8 5.02 2.41 -28.86
N THR A 9 5.16 3.39 -27.96
CA THR A 9 3.98 4.14 -27.46
C THR A 9 3.15 4.81 -28.54
N LYS A 10 3.75 5.15 -29.68
CA LYS A 10 3.04 5.68 -30.86
C LYS A 10 2.33 4.61 -31.72
N ALA A 11 2.61 3.33 -31.48
CA ALA A 11 2.12 2.21 -32.29
C ALA A 11 1.01 1.40 -31.57
N PHE A 12 0.55 1.82 -30.41
CA PHE A 12 -0.55 1.15 -29.71
C PHE A 12 -1.90 1.72 -30.12
N VAL A 13 -2.82 0.83 -30.46
CA VAL A 13 -4.24 1.15 -30.68
C VAL A 13 -5.07 0.56 -29.53
N GLU A 14 -6.16 1.23 -29.20
CA GLU A 14 -7.12 0.68 -28.25
C GLU A 14 -7.75 -0.58 -28.82
N ARG A 15 -7.71 -1.66 -28.08
CA ARG A 15 -8.39 -2.90 -28.40
C ARG A 15 -9.75 -2.98 -27.72
N ASN A 16 -9.80 -2.56 -26.46
CA ASN A 16 -10.98 -2.39 -25.63
C ASN A 16 -10.60 -1.57 -24.39
N GLU A 17 -11.53 -1.37 -23.46
CA GLU A 17 -11.30 -0.62 -22.22
C GLU A 17 -10.20 -1.21 -21.32
N LYS A 18 -9.82 -2.47 -21.53
CA LYS A 18 -8.87 -3.21 -20.67
C LYS A 18 -7.52 -3.45 -21.31
N ALA A 19 -7.34 -3.13 -22.59
CA ALA A 19 -6.11 -3.48 -23.29
C ALA A 19 -5.81 -2.58 -24.49
N LYS A 20 -4.50 -2.41 -24.75
CA LYS A 20 -3.97 -1.83 -25.98
C LYS A 20 -3.18 -2.87 -26.77
N GLN A 21 -3.21 -2.79 -28.10
CA GLN A 21 -2.45 -3.68 -28.98
C GLN A 21 -1.41 -2.91 -29.76
N CYS A 22 -0.18 -3.43 -29.81
CA CYS A 22 0.88 -2.90 -30.67
C CYS A 22 0.59 -3.26 -32.13
N THR A 23 0.53 -2.25 -33.01
CA THR A 23 0.27 -2.45 -34.44
C THR A 23 1.47 -3.07 -35.17
N ALA A 24 2.68 -2.96 -34.64
CA ALA A 24 3.90 -3.47 -35.26
C ALA A 24 4.17 -4.95 -34.98
N CYS A 25 3.89 -5.44 -33.76
CA CYS A 25 4.22 -6.81 -33.36
C CYS A 25 3.04 -7.62 -32.82
N GLY A 26 1.83 -7.02 -32.73
CA GLY A 26 0.64 -7.69 -32.22
C GLY A 26 0.58 -7.88 -30.70
N PHE A 27 1.63 -7.46 -29.96
CA PHE A 27 1.64 -7.56 -28.50
C PHE A 27 0.43 -6.85 -27.88
N ILE A 28 -0.24 -7.49 -26.91
CA ILE A 28 -1.38 -6.95 -26.20
C ILE A 28 -0.95 -6.59 -24.77
N TYR A 29 -1.08 -5.32 -24.45
CA TYR A 29 -0.86 -4.82 -23.10
C TYR A 29 -2.18 -4.66 -22.37
N TYR A 30 -2.37 -5.42 -21.30
CA TYR A 30 -3.54 -5.32 -20.43
C TYR A 30 -3.29 -4.31 -19.32
N PHE A 31 -4.30 -3.49 -19.02
CA PHE A 31 -4.28 -2.58 -17.88
C PHE A 31 -4.59 -3.36 -16.61
N ASN A 32 -3.55 -3.75 -15.91
CA ASN A 32 -3.68 -4.41 -14.60
C ASN A 32 -3.41 -3.38 -13.50
N PRO A 33 -4.15 -3.44 -12.37
CA PRO A 33 -3.83 -2.61 -11.22
C PRO A 33 -2.46 -3.00 -10.66
N SER A 34 -1.74 -2.02 -10.11
CA SER A 34 -0.54 -2.27 -9.31
C SER A 34 -0.93 -2.90 -7.99
N SER A 35 -0.09 -3.78 -7.46
CA SER A 35 -0.29 -4.36 -6.14
C SER A 35 0.34 -3.48 -5.06
N ALA A 36 -0.38 -3.24 -3.98
CA ALA A 36 0.12 -2.54 -2.79
C ALA A 36 -0.30 -3.28 -1.53
N VAL A 37 0.45 -3.10 -0.45
CA VAL A 37 0.16 -3.66 0.87
C VAL A 37 0.01 -2.55 1.90
N ALA A 38 -0.80 -2.79 2.94
CA ALA A 38 -0.91 -1.93 4.11
C ALA A 38 -1.15 -2.79 5.35
N CYS A 39 -0.51 -2.45 6.47
CA CYS A 39 -0.37 -3.32 7.63
C CYS A 39 -1.00 -2.72 8.89
N PHE A 40 -1.98 -3.42 9.46
CA PHE A 40 -2.44 -3.21 10.84
C PHE A 40 -1.44 -3.90 11.78
N ILE A 41 -0.48 -3.15 12.32
CA ILE A 41 0.56 -3.72 13.19
C ILE A 41 0.07 -3.68 14.63
N ARG A 42 -0.06 -4.85 15.25
CA ARG A 42 -0.53 -5.01 16.63
C ARG A 42 0.56 -5.53 17.55
N ASN A 43 0.59 -5.00 18.77
CA ASN A 43 1.39 -5.56 19.85
C ASN A 43 0.56 -6.50 20.74
N SER A 44 1.23 -7.11 21.73
CA SER A 44 0.58 -8.00 22.72
C SER A 44 -0.48 -7.32 23.59
N ARG A 45 -0.48 -5.97 23.69
CA ARG A 45 -1.49 -5.19 24.43
C ARG A 45 -2.72 -4.86 23.59
N GLY A 46 -2.75 -5.22 22.31
CA GLY A 46 -3.85 -4.91 21.38
C GLY A 46 -3.84 -3.47 20.88
N GLU A 47 -2.73 -2.75 21.06
CA GLU A 47 -2.53 -1.43 20.48
C GLU A 47 -2.08 -1.57 19.04
N LEU A 48 -2.42 -0.59 18.21
CA LEU A 48 -2.01 -0.47 16.80
C LEU A 48 -0.95 0.60 16.64
N LEU A 49 0.05 0.30 15.82
CA LEU A 49 1.01 1.26 15.35
C LEU A 49 0.57 1.80 14.00
N LEU A 50 0.50 3.12 13.91
CA LEU A 50 0.17 3.91 12.74
C LEU A 50 1.33 4.85 12.43
N VAL A 51 1.38 5.37 11.22
CA VAL A 51 2.34 6.40 10.82
C VAL A 51 1.61 7.68 10.44
N ARG A 52 2.28 8.82 10.62
CA ARG A 52 1.86 10.08 10.01
C ARG A 52 2.60 10.25 8.68
N ARG A 53 1.89 10.50 7.62
CA ARG A 53 2.47 10.66 6.27
C ARG A 53 3.42 11.85 6.20
N ALA A 54 4.65 11.61 5.74
CA ALA A 54 5.64 12.67 5.49
C ALA A 54 5.46 13.34 4.12
N LYS A 55 4.87 12.61 3.14
CA LYS A 55 4.79 13.00 1.73
C LYS A 55 3.35 13.07 1.22
N GLU A 56 3.16 13.79 0.12
CA GLU A 56 1.89 13.75 -0.64
C GLU A 56 1.72 12.38 -1.36
N PRO A 57 0.51 11.93 -1.63
CA PRO A 57 -0.78 12.56 -1.28
C PRO A 57 -1.12 12.42 0.20
N ALA A 58 -1.99 13.31 0.68
CA ALA A 58 -2.54 13.31 2.05
C ALA A 58 -1.47 13.50 3.16
N LYS A 59 -0.42 14.27 2.90
CA LYS A 59 0.62 14.60 3.88
C LYS A 59 0.03 15.08 5.21
N GLY A 60 0.57 14.60 6.33
CA GLY A 60 0.18 14.96 7.69
C GLY A 60 -1.02 14.19 8.24
N THR A 61 -1.74 13.39 7.44
CA THR A 61 -2.79 12.49 7.92
C THR A 61 -2.21 11.19 8.45
N LEU A 62 -3.02 10.42 9.19
CA LEU A 62 -2.65 9.07 9.61
C LEU A 62 -2.67 8.12 8.41
N ASP A 63 -1.81 7.10 8.50
CA ASP A 63 -1.73 6.02 7.54
C ASP A 63 -1.35 4.69 8.23
N LEU A 64 -1.51 3.60 7.50
CA LEU A 64 -0.98 2.30 7.86
C LEU A 64 0.39 2.12 7.17
N PRO A 65 1.40 1.58 7.83
CA PRO A 65 2.65 1.23 7.17
C PRO A 65 2.42 0.33 5.96
N GLY A 66 3.05 0.64 4.83
CA GLY A 66 2.87 -0.10 3.59
C GLY A 66 3.27 0.65 2.34
N GLY A 67 3.30 -0.07 1.21
CA GLY A 67 3.69 0.47 -0.09
C GLY A 67 3.43 -0.48 -1.23
N PHE A 68 4.09 -0.24 -2.37
CA PHE A 68 3.96 -1.09 -3.54
C PHE A 68 4.72 -2.41 -3.38
N VAL A 69 4.14 -3.48 -3.92
CA VAL A 69 4.82 -4.78 -4.02
C VAL A 69 5.86 -4.71 -5.14
N ASP A 70 7.08 -5.09 -4.83
CA ASP A 70 8.19 -5.10 -5.78
C ASP A 70 8.15 -6.31 -6.73
N MET A 71 8.91 -6.23 -7.83
CA MET A 71 9.05 -7.37 -8.74
C MET A 71 9.76 -8.53 -8.02
N HIS A 72 9.20 -9.72 -8.17
CA HIS A 72 9.69 -10.97 -7.56
C HIS A 72 9.48 -11.07 -6.04
N GLU A 73 8.60 -10.26 -5.49
CA GLU A 73 8.21 -10.23 -4.09
C GLU A 73 6.76 -10.71 -3.95
N SER A 74 6.47 -11.51 -2.94
CA SER A 74 5.09 -11.83 -2.55
C SER A 74 4.49 -10.68 -1.73
N ALA A 75 3.17 -10.65 -1.58
CA ALA A 75 2.51 -9.62 -0.78
C ALA A 75 2.90 -9.72 0.72
N GLU A 76 3.15 -10.93 1.21
CA GLU A 76 3.63 -11.17 2.58
C GLU A 76 5.06 -10.65 2.79
N GLU A 77 5.94 -10.85 1.80
CA GLU A 77 7.31 -10.31 1.83
C GLU A 77 7.30 -8.78 1.76
N ALA A 78 6.47 -8.19 0.88
CA ALA A 78 6.26 -6.76 0.81
C ALA A 78 5.79 -6.19 2.15
N ALA A 79 4.80 -6.82 2.80
CA ALA A 79 4.31 -6.39 4.10
C ALA A 79 5.41 -6.40 5.17
N GLN A 80 6.28 -7.42 5.18
CA GLN A 80 7.42 -7.49 6.11
C GLN A 80 8.46 -6.41 5.83
N ARG A 81 8.81 -6.21 4.55
CA ARG A 81 9.79 -5.19 4.13
C ARG A 81 9.29 -3.78 4.49
N GLU A 82 8.07 -3.43 4.10
CA GLU A 82 7.50 -2.10 4.35
C GLU A 82 7.39 -1.79 5.86
N VAL A 83 6.93 -2.74 6.66
CA VAL A 83 6.91 -2.57 8.12
C VAL A 83 8.32 -2.32 8.65
N LYS A 84 9.32 -3.05 8.15
CA LYS A 84 10.71 -2.86 8.56
C LYS A 84 11.29 -1.51 8.14
N GLU A 85 11.04 -1.11 6.90
CA GLU A 85 11.56 0.15 6.32
C GLU A 85 10.95 1.38 6.97
N GLU A 86 9.62 1.38 7.21
CA GLU A 86 8.94 2.55 7.76
C GLU A 86 8.96 2.65 9.30
N THR A 87 9.10 1.51 9.98
CA THR A 87 8.97 1.49 11.46
C THR A 87 10.17 0.90 12.20
N GLY A 88 11.14 0.30 11.50
CA GLY A 88 12.28 -0.41 12.10
C GLY A 88 11.91 -1.72 12.79
N LEU A 89 10.64 -2.11 12.85
CA LEU A 89 10.18 -3.29 13.56
C LEU A 89 10.32 -4.57 12.72
N ASP A 90 10.58 -5.68 13.43
CA ASP A 90 10.41 -7.02 12.88
C ASP A 90 9.06 -7.57 13.31
N ILE A 91 8.30 -8.14 12.38
CA ILE A 91 7.03 -8.77 12.67
C ILE A 91 7.20 -10.26 12.93
N THR A 92 6.45 -10.80 13.90
CA THR A 92 6.47 -12.21 14.28
C THR A 92 5.41 -13.05 13.58
N GLY A 93 4.45 -12.39 12.94
CA GLY A 93 3.38 -13.01 12.16
C GLY A 93 2.71 -12.00 11.26
N CYS A 94 2.24 -12.48 10.09
CA CYS A 94 1.54 -11.68 9.11
C CYS A 94 0.38 -12.49 8.55
N ARG A 95 -0.84 -11.93 8.56
CA ARG A 95 -2.05 -12.58 8.10
C ARG A 95 -2.81 -11.66 7.16
N TYR A 96 -3.09 -12.12 5.94
CA TYR A 96 -3.96 -11.43 5.00
C TYR A 96 -5.40 -11.30 5.57
N LEU A 97 -5.98 -10.11 5.44
CA LEU A 97 -7.34 -9.81 5.89
C LEU A 97 -8.30 -9.70 4.70
N PHE A 98 -8.05 -8.75 3.81
CA PHE A 98 -8.88 -8.43 2.64
C PHE A 98 -8.13 -7.49 1.70
N SER A 99 -8.73 -7.23 0.53
CA SER A 99 -8.24 -6.20 -0.39
C SER A 99 -9.33 -5.19 -0.74
N ILE A 100 -8.91 -4.00 -1.15
CA ILE A 100 -9.77 -2.91 -1.62
C ILE A 100 -9.19 -2.35 -2.91
N PRO A 101 -9.98 -2.19 -4.00
CA PRO A 101 -9.54 -1.48 -5.18
C PRO A 101 -9.42 0.01 -4.88
N ASN A 102 -8.38 0.66 -5.42
CA ASN A 102 -8.10 2.06 -5.14
C ASN A 102 -7.63 2.81 -6.41
N LEU A 103 -7.76 4.12 -6.39
CA LEU A 103 -7.15 5.06 -7.30
C LEU A 103 -6.14 5.89 -6.51
N TYR A 104 -4.87 5.62 -6.71
CA TYR A 104 -3.79 6.28 -6.00
C TYR A 104 -3.23 7.45 -6.82
N PRO A 105 -3.32 8.70 -6.34
CA PRO A 105 -2.73 9.85 -7.02
C PRO A 105 -1.20 9.79 -6.91
N TYR A 106 -0.52 9.65 -8.04
CA TYR A 106 0.93 9.57 -8.08
C TYR A 106 1.51 10.38 -9.23
N CYS A 107 2.36 11.36 -8.92
CA CYS A 107 3.02 12.23 -9.93
C CYS A 107 2.07 12.84 -10.98
N GLY A 108 0.87 13.25 -10.55
CA GLY A 108 -0.15 13.84 -11.45
C GLY A 108 -0.97 12.83 -12.26
N PHE A 109 -0.82 11.55 -11.98
CA PHE A 109 -1.61 10.47 -12.58
C PHE A 109 -2.45 9.75 -11.52
N GLU A 110 -3.54 9.14 -11.94
CA GLU A 110 -4.30 8.19 -11.14
C GLU A 110 -3.82 6.77 -11.47
N VAL A 111 -3.20 6.12 -10.48
CA VAL A 111 -2.73 4.74 -10.61
C VAL A 111 -3.79 3.82 -10.00
N HIS A 112 -4.34 2.90 -10.80
CA HIS A 112 -5.20 1.85 -10.27
C HIS A 112 -4.37 0.89 -9.43
N THR A 113 -4.78 0.67 -8.17
CA THR A 113 -4.15 -0.29 -7.28
C THR A 113 -5.15 -1.31 -6.73
N VAL A 114 -4.63 -2.45 -6.31
CA VAL A 114 -5.29 -3.37 -5.38
C VAL A 114 -4.50 -3.31 -4.09
N ASP A 115 -5.07 -2.65 -3.10
CA ASP A 115 -4.46 -2.50 -1.79
C ASP A 115 -4.85 -3.72 -0.94
N MET A 116 -3.86 -4.53 -0.57
CA MET A 116 -4.00 -5.74 0.23
C MET A 116 -3.68 -5.42 1.70
N PHE A 117 -4.62 -5.71 2.57
CA PHE A 117 -4.52 -5.41 3.99
C PHE A 117 -4.12 -6.63 4.80
N PHE A 118 -3.09 -6.45 5.63
CA PHE A 118 -2.56 -7.49 6.50
C PHE A 118 -2.70 -7.09 7.97
N GLU A 119 -2.91 -8.07 8.85
CA GLU A 119 -2.67 -7.93 10.28
C GLU A 119 -1.29 -8.49 10.58
N CYS A 120 -0.42 -7.65 11.13
CA CYS A 120 0.94 -8.00 11.47
C CYS A 120 1.12 -7.94 12.99
N LEU A 121 1.83 -8.92 13.56
CA LEU A 121 2.05 -9.01 14.98
C LEU A 121 3.49 -8.68 15.32
N THR A 122 3.69 -7.94 16.41
CA THR A 122 4.99 -7.68 17.02
C THR A 122 4.90 -7.83 18.53
N GLU A 123 6.02 -8.09 19.20
CA GLU A 123 6.04 -8.21 20.65
C GLU A 123 5.80 -6.86 21.34
N SER A 124 6.50 -5.82 20.90
CA SER A 124 6.36 -4.46 21.45
C SER A 124 6.67 -3.39 20.39
N PHE A 125 6.31 -2.15 20.71
CA PHE A 125 6.63 -0.97 19.90
C PHE A 125 7.81 -0.16 20.43
N ASP A 126 8.52 -0.64 21.47
CA ASP A 126 9.58 0.11 22.17
C ASP A 126 10.76 0.50 21.25
N ARG A 127 10.95 -0.23 20.15
CA ARG A 127 12.00 0.01 19.15
C ARG A 127 11.51 0.70 17.90
N ALA A 128 10.21 1.02 17.83
CA ALA A 128 9.63 1.66 16.65
C ALA A 128 10.24 3.05 16.44
N LYS A 129 10.58 3.34 15.19
CA LYS A 129 11.08 4.64 14.74
C LYS A 129 10.42 4.98 13.42
N ALA A 130 10.05 6.24 13.25
CA ALA A 130 9.57 6.72 11.97
C ALA A 130 10.76 6.86 11.00
N GLU A 131 10.72 6.11 9.91
CA GLU A 131 11.75 6.10 8.87
C GLU A 131 11.06 6.23 7.49
N ASP A 132 11.82 6.49 6.43
CA ASP A 132 11.39 6.66 5.04
C ASP A 132 10.21 7.63 4.85
N ASP A 133 9.02 7.13 4.54
CA ASP A 133 7.82 7.92 4.25
C ASP A 133 6.99 8.28 5.50
N ALA A 134 7.39 7.79 6.66
CA ALA A 134 6.78 8.08 7.96
C ALA A 134 7.41 9.33 8.62
N ALA A 135 6.58 10.32 8.94
CA ALA A 135 7.02 11.51 9.70
C ALA A 135 7.01 11.28 11.21
N GLU A 136 6.12 10.41 11.70
CA GLU A 136 5.87 10.17 13.12
C GLU A 136 5.23 8.80 13.32
N ILE A 137 5.59 8.11 14.39
CA ILE A 137 4.88 6.90 14.87
C ILE A 137 3.78 7.32 15.83
N ILE A 138 2.58 6.80 15.61
CA ILE A 138 1.40 7.01 16.46
C ILE A 138 0.95 5.65 16.97
N ILE A 139 0.75 5.52 18.28
CA ILE A 139 0.27 4.28 18.90
C ILE A 139 -1.09 4.56 19.50
N LEU A 140 -2.11 3.82 19.05
CA LEU A 140 -3.48 3.96 19.52
C LEU A 140 -4.10 2.60 19.85
N PRO A 141 -4.91 2.52 20.92
CA PRO A 141 -5.82 1.39 21.11
C PRO A 141 -6.82 1.30 19.93
N THR A 142 -7.19 0.09 19.53
CA THR A 142 -8.09 -0.14 18.40
C THR A 142 -9.42 0.62 18.52
N ASN A 143 -9.94 0.78 19.73
CA ASN A 143 -11.21 1.51 20.00
C ASN A 143 -11.09 3.04 19.89
N GLN A 144 -9.90 3.58 19.67
CA GLN A 144 -9.66 5.02 19.43
C GLN A 144 -9.42 5.33 17.96
N LEU A 145 -9.44 4.32 17.09
CA LEU A 145 -9.32 4.55 15.66
C LEU A 145 -10.53 5.31 15.13
N ASN A 146 -10.29 6.38 14.41
CA ASN A 146 -11.30 7.12 13.68
C ASN A 146 -10.94 7.12 12.18
N PRO A 147 -11.78 6.51 11.31
CA PRO A 147 -11.50 6.51 9.87
C PRO A 147 -11.29 7.90 9.25
N ASP A 148 -11.86 8.96 9.84
CA ASP A 148 -11.72 10.33 9.33
C ASP A 148 -10.34 10.94 9.51
N ASP A 149 -9.48 10.37 10.35
CA ASP A 149 -8.09 10.79 10.54
C ASP A 149 -7.16 10.35 9.40
N PHE A 150 -7.64 9.44 8.53
CA PHE A 150 -6.89 8.87 7.41
C PHE A 150 -7.21 9.59 6.09
N GLY A 151 -6.17 10.03 5.38
CA GLY A 151 -6.37 10.82 4.16
C GLY A 151 -6.57 9.99 2.89
N LEU A 152 -6.05 8.75 2.85
CA LEU A 152 -6.18 7.85 1.70
C LEU A 152 -7.50 7.07 1.76
N GLN A 153 -8.23 7.04 0.65
CA GLN A 153 -9.58 6.48 0.60
C GLN A 153 -9.65 4.98 0.90
N SER A 154 -8.68 4.20 0.39
CA SER A 154 -8.63 2.75 0.65
C SER A 154 -8.32 2.47 2.12
N ILE A 155 -7.38 3.23 2.71
CA ILE A 155 -7.01 3.12 4.13
C ILE A 155 -8.21 3.47 5.01
N LYS A 156 -8.89 4.59 4.73
CA LYS A 156 -10.12 4.99 5.44
C LYS A 156 -11.17 3.88 5.45
N LYS A 157 -11.46 3.28 4.28
CA LYS A 157 -12.38 2.15 4.15
C LYS A 157 -11.91 0.90 4.89
N ALA A 158 -10.60 0.65 4.87
CA ALA A 158 -10.01 -0.49 5.55
C ALA A 158 -10.11 -0.35 7.07
N VAL A 159 -9.81 0.83 7.61
CA VAL A 159 -9.96 1.13 9.04
C VAL A 159 -11.41 0.98 9.48
N ASP A 160 -12.38 1.55 8.72
CA ASP A 160 -13.81 1.39 9.00
C ASP A 160 -14.25 -0.09 9.02
N ARG A 161 -13.68 -0.91 8.11
CA ARG A 161 -13.96 -2.36 8.08
C ARG A 161 -13.28 -3.12 9.21
N TYR A 162 -12.09 -2.68 9.65
CA TYR A 162 -11.30 -3.37 10.68
C TYR A 162 -11.87 -3.21 12.08
N ILE A 163 -12.50 -2.05 12.36
CA ILE A 163 -13.08 -1.73 13.69
C ILE A 163 -14.52 -2.24 13.90
N LYS A 164 -15.17 -2.76 12.86
CA LYS A 164 -16.51 -3.37 12.90
C LYS A 164 -16.46 -4.86 13.23
#